data_1ccb5a3ba2211a813123038622c7ab43
#
_entry.id   1ccb5a3ba2211a813123038622c7ab43
#
_cell.length_a   1.000
_cell.length_b   1.000
_cell.length_c   1.000
_cell.angle_alpha   90.00
_cell.angle_beta   90.00
_cell.angle_gamma   90.00
#
_symmetry.space_group_name_H-M   'P 1'
#
loop_
_entity.id
_entity.type
_entity.pdbx_description
1 polymer ?
#
loop_
_entity_poly.entity_id
_entity_poly.type
_entity_poly.pdbx_seq_one_letter_code
_entity_poly.pdbx_strand_id
1 'polypeptide(L)'
;MVNAEQLKKLHIGPEWVDALNETFNTFNISTKRQQAAFIGQCGHECGNFRTLVENLNYRAETLMKLWPKRFPTLEFAKQYEKNPKKIANSVYANRMGNRDEASGDGFRFRGRGCIQLTGHSSYYHAGQALGADFVMEPDLVATPKYAALTAGWFWSTHDCNRLAEAADWVGLTKKINGGTIGLDDRIKHTNEAFAVLGS
;
A
#
# COMPACT_ATOMS: atom_id res chain seq x y z
N MET A 1 -18.82 3.63 10.54
CA MET A 1 -17.70 3.83 11.49
C MET A 1 -17.36 2.51 12.12
N VAL A 2 -16.08 2.17 12.18
CA VAL A 2 -15.57 0.97 12.85
C VAL A 2 -15.22 1.28 14.31
N ASN A 3 -15.24 0.26 15.16
CA ASN A 3 -14.82 0.37 16.55
C ASN A 3 -13.74 -0.69 16.91
N ALA A 4 -13.15 -0.55 18.08
CA ALA A 4 -12.03 -1.39 18.52
C ALA A 4 -12.42 -2.89 18.63
N GLU A 5 -13.67 -3.19 19.04
CA GLU A 5 -14.14 -4.56 19.15
C GLU A 5 -14.27 -5.23 17.76
N GLN A 6 -14.82 -4.49 16.79
CA GLN A 6 -14.91 -4.96 15.41
C GLN A 6 -13.52 -5.22 14.81
N LEU A 7 -12.58 -4.27 14.99
CA LEU A 7 -11.22 -4.46 14.50
C LEU A 7 -10.50 -5.62 15.19
N LYS A 8 -10.72 -5.82 16.48
CA LYS A 8 -10.21 -6.99 17.22
C LYS A 8 -10.67 -8.32 16.61
N LYS A 9 -11.96 -8.42 16.25
CA LYS A 9 -12.51 -9.61 15.57
C LYS A 9 -11.85 -9.87 14.21
N LEU A 10 -11.34 -8.82 13.56
CA LEU A 10 -10.58 -8.90 12.30
C LEU A 10 -9.06 -9.03 12.50
N HIS A 11 -8.61 -9.19 13.75
CA HIS A 11 -7.18 -9.22 14.11
C HIS A 11 -6.40 -7.96 13.70
N ILE A 12 -7.08 -6.81 13.68
CA ILE A 12 -6.51 -5.49 13.42
C ILE A 12 -6.38 -4.75 14.76
N GLY A 13 -5.25 -4.09 14.99
CA GLY A 13 -4.98 -3.37 16.23
C GLY A 13 -5.91 -2.16 16.45
N PRO A 14 -6.16 -1.78 17.72
CA PRO A 14 -7.05 -0.66 18.04
C PRO A 14 -6.52 0.71 17.59
N GLU A 15 -5.23 0.83 17.36
CA GLU A 15 -4.58 2.02 16.81
C GLU A 15 -5.06 2.42 15.41
N TRP A 16 -5.78 1.51 14.73
CA TRP A 16 -6.36 1.75 13.40
C TRP A 16 -7.77 2.34 13.43
N VAL A 17 -8.43 2.40 14.59
CA VAL A 17 -9.83 2.87 14.69
C VAL A 17 -9.96 4.28 14.16
N ASP A 18 -9.20 5.23 14.69
CA ASP A 18 -9.27 6.63 14.30
C ASP A 18 -8.80 6.82 12.86
N ALA A 19 -7.71 6.16 12.46
CA ALA A 19 -7.16 6.22 11.11
C ALA A 19 -8.14 5.77 10.04
N LEU A 20 -8.82 4.64 10.26
CA LEU A 20 -9.81 4.12 9.33
C LEU A 20 -11.06 5.00 9.29
N ASN A 21 -11.54 5.45 10.44
CA ASN A 21 -12.72 6.31 10.51
C ASN A 21 -12.48 7.69 9.87
N GLU A 22 -11.32 8.30 10.09
CA GLU A 22 -10.91 9.53 9.40
C GLU A 22 -10.87 9.32 7.88
N THR A 23 -10.28 8.22 7.44
CA THR A 23 -10.20 7.86 6.01
C THR A 23 -11.59 7.66 5.39
N PHE A 24 -12.46 6.93 6.07
CA PHE A 24 -13.83 6.68 5.60
C PHE A 24 -14.63 7.98 5.44
N ASN A 25 -14.50 8.89 6.41
CA ASN A 25 -15.15 10.19 6.34
C ASN A 25 -14.58 11.06 5.22
N THR A 26 -13.25 11.15 5.13
CA THR A 26 -12.56 12.02 4.16
C THR A 26 -12.88 11.62 2.71
N PHE A 27 -12.98 10.33 2.43
CA PHE A 27 -13.15 9.82 1.06
C PHE A 27 -14.54 9.24 0.78
N ASN A 28 -15.53 9.53 1.63
CA ASN A 28 -16.91 9.06 1.48
C ASN A 28 -17.03 7.54 1.30
N ILE A 29 -16.22 6.78 2.05
CA ILE A 29 -16.32 5.32 2.11
C ILE A 29 -17.44 5.01 3.13
N SER A 30 -18.70 5.15 2.72
CA SER A 30 -19.81 5.33 3.63
C SER A 30 -20.63 4.07 3.90
N THR A 31 -20.73 3.15 2.93
CA THR A 31 -21.50 1.92 3.11
C THR A 31 -20.66 0.83 3.79
N LYS A 32 -21.32 -0.10 4.47
CA LYS A 32 -20.64 -1.27 5.07
C LYS A 32 -19.89 -2.07 4.01
N ARG A 33 -20.41 -2.17 2.79
CA ARG A 33 -19.77 -2.88 1.69
C ARG A 33 -18.50 -2.20 1.24
N GLN A 34 -18.51 -0.88 1.09
CA GLN A 34 -17.34 -0.09 0.75
C GLN A 34 -16.26 -0.18 1.85
N GLN A 35 -16.65 -0.03 3.12
CA GLN A 35 -15.73 -0.14 4.25
C GLN A 35 -15.11 -1.54 4.37
N ALA A 36 -15.93 -2.59 4.20
CA ALA A 36 -15.47 -3.97 4.21
C ALA A 36 -14.50 -4.25 3.05
N ALA A 37 -14.82 -3.76 1.85
CA ALA A 37 -13.94 -3.90 0.70
C ALA A 37 -12.61 -3.15 0.87
N PHE A 38 -12.64 -1.94 1.43
CA PHE A 38 -11.42 -1.18 1.75
C PHE A 38 -10.54 -1.95 2.74
N ILE A 39 -11.12 -2.44 3.84
CA ILE A 39 -10.42 -3.24 4.85
C ILE A 39 -9.86 -4.53 4.23
N GLY A 40 -10.63 -5.21 3.39
CA GLY A 40 -10.22 -6.44 2.74
C GLY A 40 -9.06 -6.25 1.77
N GLN A 41 -9.10 -5.21 0.95
CA GLN A 41 -8.02 -4.88 0.02
C GLN A 41 -6.75 -4.44 0.75
N CYS A 42 -6.87 -3.50 1.69
CA CYS A 42 -5.72 -3.06 2.51
C CYS A 42 -5.15 -4.21 3.34
N GLY A 43 -6.00 -5.05 3.93
CA GLY A 43 -5.57 -6.22 4.69
C GLY A 43 -4.71 -7.17 3.87
N HIS A 44 -5.11 -7.44 2.63
CA HIS A 44 -4.29 -8.23 1.72
C HIS A 44 -2.96 -7.54 1.37
N GLU A 45 -3.00 -6.26 1.00
CA GLU A 45 -1.82 -5.53 0.52
C GLU A 45 -0.76 -5.34 1.62
N CYS A 46 -1.15 -5.12 2.87
CA CYS A 46 -0.23 -4.80 3.96
C CYS A 46 -0.22 -5.83 5.10
N GLY A 47 -0.50 -7.10 4.79
CA GLY A 47 -0.40 -8.17 5.77
C GLY A 47 -1.26 -7.93 7.00
N ASN A 48 -2.53 -7.63 6.78
CA ASN A 48 -3.51 -7.30 7.80
C ASN A 48 -3.08 -6.12 8.69
N PHE A 49 -2.68 -5.02 8.04
CA PHE A 49 -2.26 -3.75 8.68
C PHE A 49 -0.97 -3.82 9.52
N ARG A 50 -0.12 -4.82 9.25
CA ARG A 50 1.14 -5.03 10.00
C ARG A 50 2.39 -4.64 9.24
N THR A 51 2.36 -4.65 7.91
CA THR A 51 3.51 -4.39 7.04
C THR A 51 3.27 -3.11 6.24
N LEU A 52 3.79 -1.99 6.74
CA LEU A 52 3.58 -0.66 6.16
C LEU A 52 4.76 -0.14 5.35
N VAL A 53 5.84 -0.90 5.26
CA VAL A 53 7.04 -0.58 4.49
C VAL A 53 7.42 -1.82 3.70
N GLU A 54 7.70 -1.66 2.40
CA GLU A 54 8.11 -2.78 1.55
C GLU A 54 9.41 -3.43 2.04
N ASN A 55 9.46 -4.75 1.93
CA ASN A 55 10.65 -5.52 2.25
C ASN A 55 11.54 -5.66 1.00
N LEU A 56 12.71 -5.05 1.04
CA LEU A 56 13.71 -5.08 -0.04
C LEU A 56 14.94 -5.95 0.33
N ASN A 57 14.80 -6.81 1.32
CA ASN A 57 15.90 -7.67 1.77
C ASN A 57 16.00 -8.94 0.91
N TYR A 58 16.47 -8.79 -0.33
CA TYR A 58 16.54 -9.86 -1.32
C TYR A 58 17.94 -10.45 -1.47
N ARG A 59 18.01 -11.77 -1.78
CA ARG A 59 19.21 -12.46 -2.23
C ARG A 59 19.45 -12.17 -3.72
N ALA A 60 20.68 -12.40 -4.17
CA ALA A 60 21.11 -12.14 -5.54
C ALA A 60 20.25 -12.86 -6.59
N GLU A 61 19.91 -14.13 -6.35
CA GLU A 61 19.09 -14.93 -7.26
C GLU A 61 17.68 -14.34 -7.39
N THR A 62 17.11 -13.82 -6.31
CA THR A 62 15.80 -13.16 -6.32
C THR A 62 15.84 -11.83 -7.07
N LEU A 63 16.92 -11.05 -6.92
CA LEU A 63 17.12 -9.81 -7.68
C LEU A 63 17.16 -10.07 -9.18
N MET A 64 17.87 -11.09 -9.62
CA MET A 64 17.92 -11.49 -11.03
C MET A 64 16.56 -11.91 -11.57
N LYS A 65 15.77 -12.62 -10.75
CA LYS A 65 14.42 -13.06 -11.14
C LYS A 65 13.45 -11.89 -11.25
N LEU A 66 13.47 -10.96 -10.30
CA LEU A 66 12.53 -9.83 -10.23
C LEU A 66 12.89 -8.72 -11.22
N TRP A 67 14.17 -8.45 -11.39
CA TRP A 67 14.69 -7.37 -12.24
C TRP A 67 15.84 -7.84 -13.14
N PRO A 68 15.59 -8.77 -14.09
CA PRO A 68 16.66 -9.40 -14.90
C PRO A 68 17.45 -8.39 -15.75
N LYS A 69 16.81 -7.31 -16.19
CA LYS A 69 17.49 -6.24 -16.94
C LYS A 69 18.41 -5.41 -16.06
N ARG A 70 18.09 -5.29 -14.75
CA ARG A 70 18.88 -4.50 -13.81
C ARG A 70 20.00 -5.32 -13.20
N PHE A 71 19.76 -6.60 -12.98
CA PHE A 71 20.70 -7.56 -12.40
C PHE A 71 20.93 -8.73 -13.37
N PRO A 72 21.75 -8.48 -14.44
CA PRO A 72 21.88 -9.46 -15.54
C PRO A 72 22.74 -10.67 -15.18
N THR A 73 23.60 -10.57 -14.16
CA THR A 73 24.47 -11.65 -13.71
C THR A 73 24.45 -11.82 -12.20
N LEU A 74 24.74 -13.04 -11.75
CA LEU A 74 24.82 -13.36 -10.32
C LEU A 74 25.92 -12.56 -9.62
N GLU A 75 27.06 -12.40 -10.25
CA GLU A 75 28.18 -11.63 -9.72
C GLU A 75 27.79 -10.17 -9.48
N PHE A 76 27.11 -9.55 -10.44
CA PHE A 76 26.62 -8.18 -10.28
C PHE A 76 25.55 -8.10 -9.19
N ALA A 77 24.57 -9.02 -9.18
CA ALA A 77 23.49 -9.04 -8.19
C ALA A 77 24.00 -9.23 -6.75
N LYS A 78 25.08 -10.01 -6.54
CA LYS A 78 25.71 -10.18 -5.22
C LYS A 78 26.21 -8.88 -4.60
N GLN A 79 26.53 -7.88 -5.39
CA GLN A 79 26.94 -6.56 -4.88
C GLN A 79 25.80 -5.78 -4.20
N TYR A 80 24.55 -6.22 -4.41
CA TYR A 80 23.32 -5.59 -3.92
C TYR A 80 22.60 -6.45 -2.89
N GLU A 81 22.87 -7.76 -2.84
CA GLU A 81 22.10 -8.68 -2.01
C GLU A 81 22.04 -8.26 -0.55
N LYS A 82 20.87 -8.46 0.08
CA LYS A 82 20.61 -8.14 1.48
C LYS A 82 20.92 -6.68 1.87
N ASN A 83 20.91 -5.78 0.90
CA ASN A 83 21.10 -4.36 1.13
C ASN A 83 19.87 -3.58 0.59
N PRO A 84 18.80 -3.44 1.39
CA PRO A 84 17.56 -2.76 0.97
C PRO A 84 17.78 -1.37 0.39
N LYS A 85 18.68 -0.60 0.99
CA LYS A 85 18.98 0.76 0.53
C LYS A 85 19.58 0.77 -0.87
N LYS A 86 20.58 -0.06 -1.09
CA LYS A 86 21.26 -0.17 -2.38
C LYS A 86 20.32 -0.72 -3.47
N ILE A 87 19.51 -1.73 -3.11
CA ILE A 87 18.52 -2.31 -4.01
C ILE A 87 17.47 -1.26 -4.43
N ALA A 88 16.85 -0.56 -3.47
CA ALA A 88 15.84 0.46 -3.77
C ALA A 88 16.40 1.58 -4.65
N ASN A 89 17.58 2.09 -4.31
CA ASN A 89 18.22 3.16 -5.08
C ASN A 89 18.50 2.73 -6.53
N SER A 90 18.80 1.45 -6.74
CA SER A 90 19.04 0.89 -8.06
C SER A 90 17.75 0.66 -8.86
N VAL A 91 16.77 -0.04 -8.28
CA VAL A 91 15.56 -0.46 -9.01
C VAL A 91 14.59 0.68 -9.28
N TYR A 92 14.62 1.72 -8.44
CA TYR A 92 13.73 2.89 -8.57
C TYR A 92 14.43 4.14 -9.13
N ALA A 93 15.71 4.05 -9.51
CA ALA A 93 16.43 5.15 -10.14
C ALA A 93 15.76 5.63 -11.43
N ASN A 94 15.67 6.95 -11.61
CA ASN A 94 15.12 7.59 -12.82
C ASN A 94 13.68 7.17 -13.16
N ARG A 95 12.91 6.78 -12.14
CA ARG A 95 11.52 6.35 -12.27
C ARG A 95 10.64 7.07 -11.25
N MET A 96 9.35 7.26 -11.58
CA MET A 96 8.35 7.80 -10.66
C MET A 96 8.77 9.14 -10.01
N GLY A 97 9.50 9.98 -10.76
CA GLY A 97 10.01 11.26 -10.27
C GLY A 97 11.28 11.18 -9.41
N ASN A 98 11.80 9.99 -9.16
CA ASN A 98 13.10 9.82 -8.51
C ASN A 98 14.24 10.24 -9.45
N ARG A 99 15.29 10.81 -8.88
CA ARG A 99 16.55 11.07 -9.55
C ARG A 99 17.36 9.77 -9.73
N ASP A 100 18.63 9.87 -10.07
CA ASP A 100 19.53 8.76 -10.27
C ASP A 100 19.78 7.93 -8.99
N GLU A 101 20.49 6.81 -9.14
CA GLU A 101 20.82 5.90 -8.05
C GLU A 101 21.61 6.60 -6.92
N ALA A 102 22.52 7.50 -7.28
CA ALA A 102 23.37 8.21 -6.32
C ALA A 102 22.59 9.20 -5.45
N SER A 103 21.45 9.68 -5.92
CA SER A 103 20.59 10.62 -5.17
C SER A 103 20.01 10.05 -3.87
N GLY A 104 19.86 8.71 -3.78
CA GLY A 104 19.19 8.06 -2.67
C GLY A 104 17.66 8.12 -2.69
N ASP A 105 17.08 8.73 -3.73
CA ASP A 105 15.63 8.90 -3.84
C ASP A 105 14.88 7.56 -3.86
N GLY A 106 15.43 6.54 -4.49
CA GLY A 106 14.82 5.22 -4.57
C GLY A 106 14.51 4.63 -3.19
N PHE A 107 15.44 4.69 -2.27
CA PHE A 107 15.23 4.23 -0.89
C PHE A 107 14.40 5.22 -0.07
N ARG A 108 14.63 6.52 -0.25
CA ARG A 108 13.88 7.57 0.46
C ARG A 108 12.38 7.46 0.19
N PHE A 109 11.98 7.23 -1.07
CA PHE A 109 10.59 7.15 -1.51
C PHE A 109 10.17 5.71 -1.85
N ARG A 110 10.72 4.71 -1.12
CA ARG A 110 10.31 3.32 -1.26
C ARG A 110 8.85 3.12 -0.87
N GLY A 111 8.29 1.97 -1.20
CA GLY A 111 6.88 1.64 -0.94
C GLY A 111 6.52 1.71 0.53
N ARG A 112 5.51 2.52 0.87
CA ARG A 112 4.93 2.64 2.21
C ARG A 112 3.42 2.74 2.14
N GLY A 113 2.76 2.47 3.29
CA GLY A 113 1.31 2.58 3.44
C GLY A 113 0.56 1.28 3.18
N CYS A 114 -0.76 1.32 3.37
CA CYS A 114 -1.63 0.14 3.18
C CYS A 114 -1.81 -0.25 1.71
N ILE A 115 -1.84 0.73 0.81
CA ILE A 115 -1.71 0.53 -0.64
C ILE A 115 -0.43 1.26 -1.01
N GLN A 116 0.59 0.54 -1.41
CA GLN A 116 1.95 1.06 -1.51
C GLN A 116 2.06 2.36 -2.32
N LEU A 117 2.44 3.44 -1.63
CA LEU A 117 2.87 4.69 -2.22
C LEU A 117 4.38 4.60 -2.51
N THR A 118 4.79 4.75 -3.76
CA THR A 118 6.19 4.59 -4.19
C THR A 118 6.59 5.70 -5.16
N GLY A 119 7.80 6.23 -4.98
CA GLY A 119 8.40 7.24 -5.84
C GLY A 119 8.09 8.68 -5.45
N HIS A 120 9.03 9.58 -5.71
CA HIS A 120 8.96 10.99 -5.34
C HIS A 120 7.66 11.66 -5.78
N SER A 121 7.24 11.47 -7.04
CA SER A 121 6.01 12.08 -7.55
C SER A 121 4.77 11.64 -6.79
N SER A 122 4.67 10.36 -6.42
CA SER A 122 3.53 9.84 -5.67
C SER A 122 3.48 10.43 -4.26
N TYR A 123 4.63 10.53 -3.58
CA TYR A 123 4.73 11.17 -2.27
C TYR A 123 4.35 12.65 -2.32
N TYR A 124 4.84 13.36 -3.35
CA TYR A 124 4.51 14.77 -3.56
C TYR A 124 3.00 14.97 -3.77
N HIS A 125 2.39 14.25 -4.70
CA HIS A 125 0.97 14.41 -5.02
C HIS A 125 0.05 13.99 -3.87
N ALA A 126 0.36 12.89 -3.16
CA ALA A 126 -0.37 12.49 -1.97
C ALA A 126 -0.25 13.53 -0.86
N GLY A 127 0.95 14.10 -0.68
CA GLY A 127 1.19 15.18 0.30
C GLY A 127 0.36 16.43 0.00
N GLN A 128 0.32 16.85 -1.27
CA GLN A 128 -0.53 17.98 -1.69
C GLN A 128 -2.01 17.70 -1.43
N ALA A 129 -2.48 16.49 -1.72
CA ALA A 129 -3.88 16.12 -1.54
C ALA A 129 -4.29 16.04 -0.05
N LEU A 130 -3.37 15.64 0.83
CA LEU A 130 -3.64 15.39 2.25
C LEU A 130 -3.14 16.50 3.19
N GLY A 131 -2.51 17.56 2.66
CA GLY A 131 -1.99 18.66 3.45
C GLY A 131 -0.81 18.27 4.35
N ALA A 132 0.06 17.34 3.91
CA ALA A 132 1.23 16.87 4.64
C ALA A 132 2.48 16.87 3.74
N ASP A 133 3.65 17.15 4.29
CA ASP A 133 4.90 17.14 3.51
C ASP A 133 5.59 15.78 3.55
N PHE A 134 5.07 14.85 2.74
CA PHE A 134 5.66 13.50 2.63
C PHE A 134 7.00 13.47 1.90
N VAL A 135 7.37 14.54 1.20
CA VAL A 135 8.69 14.64 0.57
C VAL A 135 9.76 14.89 1.62
N MET A 136 9.47 15.78 2.57
CA MET A 136 10.37 16.04 3.68
C MET A 136 10.34 14.92 4.75
N GLU A 137 9.15 14.40 5.04
CA GLU A 137 8.90 13.39 6.09
C GLU A 137 8.25 12.12 5.52
N PRO A 138 8.94 11.35 4.65
CA PRO A 138 8.34 10.20 3.97
C PRO A 138 7.90 9.07 4.93
N ASP A 139 8.50 8.96 6.10
CA ASP A 139 8.15 7.94 7.09
C ASP A 139 6.76 8.15 7.71
N LEU A 140 6.17 9.35 7.60
CA LEU A 140 4.77 9.60 7.99
C LEU A 140 3.80 8.66 7.28
N VAL A 141 4.08 8.27 6.03
CA VAL A 141 3.23 7.35 5.25
C VAL A 141 3.18 5.95 5.86
N ALA A 142 4.13 5.58 6.71
CA ALA A 142 4.13 4.32 7.47
C ALA A 142 3.48 4.43 8.87
N THR A 143 2.84 5.55 9.20
CA THR A 143 2.02 5.67 10.41
C THR A 143 0.58 5.22 10.12
N PRO A 144 -0.18 4.71 11.09
CA PRO A 144 -1.57 4.28 10.86
C PRO A 144 -2.43 5.35 10.18
N LYS A 145 -2.36 6.59 10.66
CA LYS A 145 -3.11 7.72 10.09
C LYS A 145 -2.86 7.89 8.60
N TYR A 146 -1.61 8.09 8.20
CA TYR A 146 -1.29 8.40 6.80
C TYR A 146 -1.20 7.16 5.93
N ALA A 147 -0.95 5.98 6.49
CA ALA A 147 -1.07 4.73 5.74
C ALA A 147 -2.51 4.47 5.28
N ALA A 148 -3.49 4.77 6.13
CA ALA A 148 -4.91 4.69 5.77
C ALA A 148 -5.33 5.82 4.83
N LEU A 149 -4.96 7.07 5.12
CA LEU A 149 -5.33 8.23 4.31
C LEU A 149 -4.75 8.18 2.89
N THR A 150 -3.50 7.76 2.70
CA THR A 150 -2.91 7.60 1.35
C THR A 150 -3.60 6.48 0.57
N ALA A 151 -4.00 5.39 1.24
CA ALA A 151 -4.83 4.35 0.64
C ALA A 151 -6.22 4.87 0.25
N GLY A 152 -6.84 5.69 1.09
CA GLY A 152 -8.12 6.35 0.82
C GLY A 152 -8.03 7.33 -0.35
N TRP A 153 -6.95 8.09 -0.45
CA TRP A 153 -6.69 8.95 -1.60
C TRP A 153 -6.58 8.16 -2.90
N PHE A 154 -5.79 7.07 -2.91
CA PHE A 154 -5.74 6.14 -4.05
C PHE A 154 -7.13 5.61 -4.40
N TRP A 155 -7.86 5.13 -3.41
CA TRP A 155 -9.20 4.57 -3.53
C TRP A 155 -10.20 5.54 -4.19
N SER A 156 -10.19 6.78 -3.74
CA SER A 156 -11.06 7.85 -4.28
C SER A 156 -10.68 8.21 -5.72
N THR A 157 -9.38 8.40 -5.99
CA THR A 157 -8.91 8.80 -7.34
C THR A 157 -9.10 7.71 -8.40
N HIS A 158 -9.29 6.46 -7.99
CA HIS A 158 -9.52 5.31 -8.88
C HIS A 158 -10.98 4.81 -8.91
N ASP A 159 -11.91 5.58 -8.33
CA ASP A 159 -13.35 5.25 -8.30
C ASP A 159 -13.65 3.87 -7.66
N CYS A 160 -12.89 3.50 -6.64
CA CYS A 160 -13.02 2.19 -6.00
C CYS A 160 -14.33 2.03 -5.22
N ASN A 161 -14.94 3.13 -4.72
CA ASN A 161 -16.25 3.08 -4.06
C ASN A 161 -17.31 2.47 -4.96
N ARG A 162 -17.35 2.86 -6.23
CA ARG A 162 -18.33 2.34 -7.21
C ARG A 162 -18.12 0.84 -7.45
N LEU A 163 -16.88 0.41 -7.61
CA LEU A 163 -16.56 -1.01 -7.81
C LEU A 163 -16.91 -1.84 -6.57
N ALA A 164 -16.61 -1.34 -5.38
CA ALA A 164 -16.94 -2.00 -4.13
C ALA A 164 -18.45 -2.13 -3.94
N GLU A 165 -19.22 -1.07 -4.22
CA GLU A 165 -20.67 -1.08 -4.10
C GLU A 165 -21.34 -2.06 -5.09
N ALA A 166 -20.80 -2.16 -6.30
CA ALA A 166 -21.23 -3.13 -7.32
C ALA A 166 -20.77 -4.58 -7.04
N ALA A 167 -19.97 -4.81 -5.98
CA ALA A 167 -19.29 -6.08 -5.70
C ALA A 167 -18.43 -6.57 -6.88
N ASP A 168 -17.88 -5.65 -7.67
CA ASP A 168 -16.93 -5.96 -8.74
C ASP A 168 -15.52 -6.20 -8.18
N TRP A 169 -15.35 -7.35 -7.55
CA TRP A 169 -14.09 -7.72 -6.88
C TRP A 169 -12.92 -7.86 -7.86
N VAL A 170 -13.21 -8.32 -9.07
CA VAL A 170 -12.19 -8.43 -10.13
C VAL A 170 -11.72 -7.06 -10.59
N GLY A 171 -12.67 -6.15 -10.89
CA GLY A 171 -12.38 -4.77 -11.26
C GLY A 171 -11.61 -4.05 -10.18
N LEU A 172 -12.04 -4.17 -8.92
CA LEU A 172 -11.39 -3.56 -7.75
C LEU A 172 -9.95 -4.07 -7.57
N THR A 173 -9.75 -5.39 -7.64
CA THR A 173 -8.42 -6.00 -7.53
C THR A 173 -7.50 -5.52 -8.65
N LYS A 174 -7.99 -5.45 -9.89
CA LYS A 174 -7.21 -4.92 -11.03
C LYS A 174 -6.81 -3.47 -10.85
N LYS A 175 -7.68 -2.63 -10.26
CA LYS A 175 -7.33 -1.22 -9.96
C LYS A 175 -6.16 -1.11 -8.99
N ILE A 176 -6.15 -1.94 -7.94
CA ILE A 176 -5.14 -1.87 -6.88
C ILE A 176 -3.85 -2.60 -7.25
N ASN A 177 -3.96 -3.79 -7.85
CA ASN A 177 -2.82 -4.68 -8.12
C ASN A 177 -2.31 -4.63 -9.58
N GLY A 178 -3.13 -4.13 -10.51
CA GLY A 178 -2.84 -4.20 -11.94
C GLY A 178 -3.19 -5.55 -12.58
N GLY A 179 -3.59 -6.54 -11.80
CA GLY A 179 -3.98 -7.89 -12.22
C GLY A 179 -4.95 -8.51 -11.21
N THR A 180 -5.02 -9.83 -11.16
CA THR A 180 -5.93 -10.57 -10.26
C THR A 180 -5.21 -11.36 -9.17
N ILE A 181 -3.97 -11.00 -8.87
CA ILE A 181 -3.17 -11.66 -7.83
C ILE A 181 -3.86 -11.48 -6.47
N GLY A 182 -4.07 -12.60 -5.76
CA GLY A 182 -4.68 -12.63 -4.45
C GLY A 182 -6.19 -12.39 -4.44
N LEU A 183 -6.90 -12.50 -5.58
CA LEU A 183 -8.34 -12.24 -5.67
C LEU A 183 -9.15 -12.99 -4.61
N ASP A 184 -8.93 -14.29 -4.45
CA ASP A 184 -9.68 -15.11 -3.49
C ASP A 184 -9.43 -14.68 -2.05
N ASP A 185 -8.19 -14.36 -1.71
CA ASP A 185 -7.81 -13.86 -0.38
C ASP A 185 -8.43 -12.49 -0.09
N ARG A 186 -8.44 -11.59 -1.07
CA ARG A 186 -9.09 -10.27 -0.97
C ARG A 186 -10.59 -10.39 -0.75
N ILE A 187 -11.25 -11.30 -1.47
CA ILE A 187 -12.69 -11.59 -1.31
C ILE A 187 -12.95 -12.16 0.08
N LYS A 188 -12.12 -13.10 0.54
CA LYS A 188 -12.22 -13.68 1.88
C LYS A 188 -12.14 -12.59 2.96
N HIS A 189 -11.12 -11.76 2.96
CA HIS A 189 -10.96 -10.64 3.90
C HIS A 189 -12.14 -9.66 3.83
N THR A 190 -12.63 -9.36 2.63
CA THR A 190 -13.80 -8.48 2.44
C THR A 190 -15.05 -9.09 3.08
N ASN A 191 -15.31 -10.38 2.88
CA ASN A 191 -16.47 -11.06 3.45
C ASN A 191 -16.40 -11.14 4.97
N GLU A 192 -15.23 -11.42 5.53
CA GLU A 192 -15.00 -11.41 6.99
C GLU A 192 -15.27 -10.02 7.57
N ALA A 193 -14.72 -8.97 6.94
CA ALA A 193 -14.96 -7.58 7.35
C ALA A 193 -16.45 -7.22 7.24
N PHE A 194 -17.12 -7.61 6.16
CA PHE A 194 -18.55 -7.34 5.96
C PHE A 194 -19.43 -8.01 7.04
N ALA A 195 -19.13 -9.24 7.39
CA ALA A 195 -19.83 -9.95 8.45
C ALA A 195 -19.66 -9.27 9.82
N VAL A 196 -18.45 -8.82 10.15
CA VAL A 196 -18.15 -8.13 11.41
C VAL A 196 -18.79 -6.74 11.47
N LEU A 197 -18.79 -5.99 10.36
CA LEU A 197 -19.40 -4.65 10.30
C LEU A 197 -20.92 -4.69 10.22
N GLY A 198 -21.49 -5.82 9.84
CA GLY A 198 -22.94 -6.05 9.72
C GLY A 198 -23.61 -6.49 11.02
N SER A 199 -22.80 -6.94 12.00
CA SER A 199 -23.31 -7.47 13.29
C SER A 199 -23.57 -6.37 14.32
#